data_4883bae96aafad70a1658693677f2a4d
#
_entry.id   4883bae96aafad70a1658693677f2a4d
#
_cell.length_a   1.000
_cell.length_b   1.000
_cell.length_c   1.000
_cell.angle_alpha   90.00
_cell.angle_beta   90.00
_cell.angle_gamma   90.00
#
_symmetry.space_group_name_H-M   'P 1'
#
loop_
_entity.id
_entity.type
_entity.pdbx_description
1 polymer ?
#
loop_
_entity_poly.entity_id
_entity_poly.type
_entity_poly.pdbx_seq_one_letter_code
_entity_poly.pdbx_strand_id
1 'polypeptide(L)'
;MTIFTGKKVWVGVGLESTRGQKATIAYWMPWTDNTFVDKANMESEAGVVDTLMDSIGSEVTKQRTEGTIGGQVYPNGIGFFLKALLGAVATTAKAPAYEHTFTLLESNTHPTLTIGTSSPLGSSSYPLAMIESMDLNAEVGGKLTVSVKLRSKKGETATHTVQYQDEKWFVANMLKVFLADTVAKLNAAQNICLQSIT
;
A
#
# COMPACT_ATOMS: atom_id res chain seq x y z
N MET A 1 1.35 29.03 18.68
CA MET A 1 1.79 28.00 17.74
C MET A 1 1.08 26.70 18.13
N THR A 2 0.28 26.13 17.25
CA THR A 2 -0.43 24.88 17.55
C THR A 2 0.50 23.70 17.29
N ILE A 3 0.74 22.88 18.32
CA ILE A 3 1.60 21.69 18.21
C ILE A 3 0.69 20.50 17.92
N PHE A 4 0.99 19.75 16.85
CA PHE A 4 0.27 18.56 16.46
C PHE A 4 1.07 17.31 16.83
N THR A 5 0.38 16.24 17.26
CA THR A 5 1.00 14.95 17.55
C THR A 5 0.93 14.06 16.31
N GLY A 6 1.98 13.26 16.04
CA GLY A 6 2.03 12.32 14.92
C GLY A 6 0.95 11.22 14.95
N LYS A 7 0.26 11.04 16.08
CA LYS A 7 -0.86 10.11 16.21
C LYS A 7 -2.13 10.51 15.43
N LYS A 8 -2.21 11.77 14.98
CA LYS A 8 -3.32 12.26 14.14
C LYS A 8 -2.94 12.32 12.66
N VAL A 9 -2.26 11.31 12.18
CA VAL A 9 -1.97 11.09 10.76
C VAL A 9 -2.70 9.83 10.32
N TRP A 10 -3.47 9.94 9.27
CA TRP A 10 -4.30 8.87 8.73
C TRP A 10 -3.83 8.50 7.34
N VAL A 11 -3.85 7.20 7.03
CA VAL A 11 -3.52 6.66 5.72
C VAL A 11 -4.70 5.82 5.25
N GLY A 12 -5.11 6.05 4.02
CA GLY A 12 -6.22 5.32 3.41
C GLY A 12 -5.91 4.92 1.98
N VAL A 13 -6.70 4.00 1.46
CA VAL A 13 -6.55 3.45 0.12
C VAL A 13 -7.87 3.44 -0.62
N GLY A 14 -7.82 3.73 -1.92
CA GLY A 14 -8.94 3.63 -2.84
C GLY A 14 -8.49 2.98 -4.15
N LEU A 15 -9.36 2.18 -4.76
CA LEU A 15 -9.08 1.56 -6.05
C LEU A 15 -9.45 2.54 -7.18
N GLU A 16 -8.55 2.76 -8.12
CA GLU A 16 -8.80 3.60 -9.27
C GLU A 16 -9.68 2.88 -10.32
N SER A 17 -10.72 3.55 -10.78
CA SER A 17 -11.53 3.09 -11.90
C SER A 17 -10.85 3.36 -13.24
N THR A 18 -10.13 4.46 -13.33
CA THR A 18 -9.30 4.83 -14.48
C THR A 18 -7.88 5.06 -13.97
N ARG A 19 -6.93 4.39 -14.58
CA ARG A 19 -5.53 4.43 -14.18
C ARG A 19 -4.99 5.86 -14.13
N GLY A 20 -4.48 6.24 -12.95
CA GLY A 20 -3.89 7.55 -12.71
C GLY A 20 -4.87 8.68 -12.47
N GLN A 21 -6.17 8.39 -12.39
CA GLN A 21 -7.18 9.32 -11.92
C GLN A 21 -7.50 9.07 -10.45
N LYS A 22 -7.45 10.14 -9.67
CA LYS A 22 -7.72 10.12 -8.25
C LYS A 22 -9.06 9.45 -7.92
N ALA A 23 -9.02 8.38 -7.12
CA ALA A 23 -10.20 7.71 -6.59
C ALA A 23 -10.56 8.25 -5.20
N THR A 24 -11.83 8.06 -4.81
CA THR A 24 -12.25 8.26 -3.43
C THR A 24 -11.61 7.21 -2.54
N ILE A 25 -11.14 7.62 -1.36
CA ILE A 25 -10.58 6.69 -0.37
C ILE A 25 -11.71 5.84 0.19
N ALA A 26 -11.62 4.53 -0.04
CA ALA A 26 -12.64 3.56 0.37
C ALA A 26 -12.35 2.92 1.72
N TYR A 27 -11.07 2.82 2.09
CA TYR A 27 -10.67 2.17 3.33
C TYR A 27 -9.54 2.96 4.01
N TRP A 28 -9.70 3.25 5.30
CA TRP A 28 -8.71 3.89 6.16
C TRP A 28 -8.04 2.83 7.04
N MET A 29 -6.74 2.64 6.86
CA MET A 29 -5.99 1.59 7.53
C MET A 29 -5.32 2.08 8.80
N PRO A 30 -5.35 1.30 9.88
CA PRO A 30 -4.47 1.51 11.03
C PRO A 30 -3.03 1.12 10.62
N TRP A 31 -2.18 2.11 10.43
CA TRP A 31 -0.78 1.90 10.07
C TRP A 31 0.13 1.97 11.30
N THR A 32 1.28 1.32 11.23
CA THR A 32 2.33 1.35 12.26
C THR A 32 3.61 2.00 11.76
N ASP A 33 3.89 1.87 10.48
CA ASP A 33 5.03 2.49 9.82
C ASP A 33 4.60 3.16 8.50
N ASN A 34 5.12 4.37 8.26
CA ASN A 34 4.83 5.11 7.04
C ASN A 34 6.04 5.96 6.64
N THR A 35 6.71 5.53 5.59
CA THR A 35 7.82 6.27 4.96
C THR A 35 7.43 6.82 3.58
N PHE A 36 6.15 6.81 3.24
CA PHE A 36 5.63 7.24 1.94
C PHE A 36 5.61 8.75 1.83
N VAL A 37 6.56 9.31 1.08
CA VAL A 37 6.82 10.74 0.95
C VAL A 37 7.11 11.16 -0.48
N ASP A 38 6.83 12.42 -0.79
CA ASP A 38 7.20 13.03 -2.07
C ASP A 38 8.72 13.15 -2.20
N LYS A 39 9.24 12.76 -3.36
CA LYS A 39 10.64 12.91 -3.76
C LYS A 39 10.73 13.70 -5.06
N ALA A 40 11.67 14.62 -5.10
CA ALA A 40 12.00 15.40 -6.27
C ALA A 40 13.48 15.19 -6.64
N ASN A 41 13.75 14.90 -7.89
CA ASN A 41 15.09 14.97 -8.43
C ASN A 41 15.31 16.40 -8.96
N MET A 42 16.41 17.00 -8.55
CA MET A 42 16.80 18.31 -9.01
C MET A 42 18.11 18.18 -9.80
N GLU A 43 18.19 18.84 -10.91
CA GLU A 43 19.42 18.97 -11.68
C GLU A 43 19.85 20.43 -11.69
N SER A 44 21.13 20.66 -11.44
CA SER A 44 21.71 21.99 -11.51
C SER A 44 22.28 22.22 -12.91
N GLU A 45 22.00 23.38 -13.48
CA GLU A 45 22.59 23.79 -14.73
C GLU A 45 24.01 24.30 -14.47
N ALA A 46 24.99 23.54 -14.98
CA ALA A 46 26.39 23.92 -14.95
C ALA A 46 26.77 24.53 -16.31
N GLY A 47 27.13 25.79 -16.31
CA GLY A 47 27.54 26.48 -17.51
C GLY A 47 28.53 27.62 -17.21
N VAL A 48 29.44 27.89 -18.13
CA VAL A 48 30.31 29.08 -18.04
C VAL A 48 29.54 30.28 -18.57
N VAL A 49 29.06 31.15 -17.68
CA VAL A 49 28.28 32.36 -18.01
C VAL A 49 28.86 33.59 -17.33
N ASP A 50 30.13 33.86 -17.61
CA ASP A 50 30.83 35.08 -17.17
C ASP A 50 30.63 35.39 -15.65
N THR A 51 30.47 34.36 -14.83
CA THR A 51 30.40 34.42 -13.37
C THR A 51 31.29 33.40 -12.73
N LEU A 52 31.71 33.64 -11.48
CA LEU A 52 32.46 32.67 -10.66
C LEU A 52 31.54 31.65 -9.98
N MET A 53 30.29 31.56 -10.35
CA MET A 53 29.32 30.61 -9.81
C MET A 53 29.44 29.26 -10.53
N ASP A 54 29.50 28.16 -9.79
CA ASP A 54 29.55 26.80 -10.33
C ASP A 54 28.21 26.34 -10.93
N SER A 55 27.11 27.02 -10.62
CA SER A 55 25.77 26.70 -11.11
C SER A 55 24.93 27.98 -11.27
N ILE A 56 24.19 28.05 -12.39
CA ILE A 56 23.32 29.19 -12.72
C ILE A 56 21.93 29.03 -12.15
N GLY A 57 21.50 27.79 -11.95
CA GLY A 57 20.16 27.47 -11.42
C GLY A 57 20.00 25.97 -11.20
N SER A 58 18.87 25.61 -10.66
CA SER A 58 18.47 24.20 -10.52
C SER A 58 17.00 24.04 -10.87
N GLU A 59 16.68 23.00 -11.65
CA GLU A 59 15.31 22.66 -12.02
C GLU A 59 14.92 21.27 -11.52
N VAL A 60 13.64 21.11 -11.24
CA VAL A 60 13.07 19.81 -10.84
C VAL A 60 12.78 19.00 -12.10
N THR A 61 13.57 17.97 -12.35
CA THR A 61 13.46 17.11 -13.53
C THR A 61 12.45 15.99 -13.37
N LYS A 62 12.22 15.51 -12.15
CA LYS A 62 11.28 14.42 -11.85
C LYS A 62 10.71 14.54 -10.46
N GLN A 63 9.40 14.37 -10.37
CA GLN A 63 8.68 14.29 -9.09
C GLN A 63 7.90 12.99 -9.01
N ARG A 64 7.97 12.32 -7.88
CA ARG A 64 7.24 11.10 -7.57
C ARG A 64 7.09 10.97 -6.07
N THR A 65 6.16 10.10 -5.65
CA THR A 65 6.07 9.66 -4.27
C THR A 65 6.48 8.22 -4.19
N GLU A 66 7.28 7.87 -3.22
CA GLU A 66 7.67 6.48 -2.97
C GLU A 66 7.92 6.25 -1.49
N GLY A 67 7.75 5.01 -1.06
CA GLY A 67 8.01 4.59 0.32
C GLY A 67 7.22 3.34 0.67
N THR A 68 7.23 3.04 1.95
CA THR A 68 6.61 1.85 2.52
C THR A 68 5.50 2.26 3.48
N ILE A 69 4.41 1.52 3.45
CA ILE A 69 3.33 1.62 4.42
C ILE A 69 3.20 0.25 5.07
N GLY A 70 3.37 0.21 6.39
CA GLY A 70 3.31 -1.01 7.19
C GLY A 70 2.21 -0.96 8.23
N GLY A 71 1.67 -2.13 8.58
CA GLY A 71 0.64 -2.23 9.60
C GLY A 71 0.19 -3.67 9.86
N GLN A 72 -0.85 -3.78 10.67
CA GLN A 72 -1.51 -5.07 10.91
C GLN A 72 -2.42 -5.41 9.73
N VAL A 73 -2.59 -6.69 9.46
CA VAL A 73 -3.49 -7.15 8.39
C VAL A 73 -4.92 -7.21 8.90
N TYR A 74 -5.80 -6.52 8.16
CA TYR A 74 -7.24 -6.50 8.38
C TYR A 74 -7.97 -7.12 7.18
N PRO A 75 -9.10 -7.81 7.40
CA PRO A 75 -9.85 -8.49 6.34
C PRO A 75 -10.26 -7.57 5.18
N ASN A 76 -10.77 -6.37 5.50
CA ASN A 76 -11.26 -5.44 4.48
C ASN A 76 -10.14 -4.64 3.79
N GLY A 77 -8.97 -4.51 4.43
CA GLY A 77 -7.85 -3.73 3.91
C GLY A 77 -6.95 -4.49 2.95
N ILE A 78 -6.63 -5.73 3.27
CA ILE A 78 -5.65 -6.53 2.52
C ILE A 78 -6.04 -6.75 1.06
N GLY A 79 -7.36 -6.85 0.79
CA GLY A 79 -7.88 -7.09 -0.55
C GLY A 79 -7.52 -6.01 -1.57
N PHE A 80 -7.40 -4.74 -1.16
CA PHE A 80 -6.97 -3.65 -2.04
C PHE A 80 -5.54 -3.87 -2.53
N PHE A 81 -4.64 -4.23 -1.62
CA PHE A 81 -3.23 -4.48 -1.95
C PHE A 81 -3.06 -5.74 -2.78
N LEU A 82 -3.72 -6.84 -2.42
CA LEU A 82 -3.67 -8.08 -3.20
C LEU A 82 -4.19 -7.88 -4.62
N LYS A 83 -5.29 -7.13 -4.79
CA LYS A 83 -5.82 -6.83 -6.13
C LYS A 83 -4.87 -5.95 -6.94
N ALA A 84 -4.23 -4.96 -6.33
CA ALA A 84 -3.28 -4.11 -7.03
C ALA A 84 -1.98 -4.84 -7.38
N LEU A 85 -1.54 -5.78 -6.55
CA LEU A 85 -0.34 -6.58 -6.78
C LEU A 85 -0.57 -7.68 -7.81
N LEU A 86 -1.64 -8.46 -7.66
CA LEU A 86 -1.94 -9.63 -8.50
C LEU A 86 -2.77 -9.28 -9.76
N GLY A 87 -3.61 -8.25 -9.68
CA GLY A 87 -4.32 -7.68 -10.82
C GLY A 87 -5.75 -8.18 -11.00
N ALA A 88 -6.04 -9.45 -10.75
CA ALA A 88 -7.37 -10.01 -10.92
C ALA A 88 -7.96 -10.54 -9.61
N VAL A 89 -9.28 -10.40 -9.44
CA VAL A 89 -10.03 -10.94 -8.31
C VAL A 89 -11.36 -11.51 -8.78
N ALA A 90 -11.65 -12.72 -8.37
CA ALA A 90 -12.97 -13.35 -8.49
C ALA A 90 -13.58 -13.46 -7.08
N THR A 91 -14.85 -13.07 -6.96
CA THR A 91 -15.58 -13.11 -5.68
C THR A 91 -16.77 -14.05 -5.81
N THR A 92 -16.84 -15.04 -4.94
CA THR A 92 -17.94 -16.01 -4.87
C THR A 92 -18.62 -15.90 -3.50
N ALA A 93 -19.95 -15.82 -3.50
CA ALA A 93 -20.71 -15.83 -2.27
C ALA A 93 -20.66 -17.22 -1.63
N LYS A 94 -20.19 -17.29 -0.39
CA LYS A 94 -20.23 -18.49 0.48
C LYS A 94 -20.83 -18.10 1.82
N ALA A 95 -22.16 -18.15 1.90
CA ALA A 95 -22.85 -17.72 3.12
C ALA A 95 -22.28 -18.40 4.39
N PRO A 96 -22.01 -17.63 5.47
CA PRO A 96 -22.31 -16.21 5.68
C PRO A 96 -21.24 -15.23 5.18
N ALA A 97 -20.23 -15.68 4.43
CA ALA A 97 -19.09 -14.90 3.99
C ALA A 97 -18.94 -14.87 2.46
N TYR A 98 -17.87 -14.24 2.02
CA TYR A 98 -17.45 -14.22 0.61
C TYR A 98 -16.06 -14.85 0.49
N GLU A 99 -15.85 -15.61 -0.57
CA GLU A 99 -14.53 -16.10 -0.96
C GLU A 99 -13.97 -15.20 -2.06
N HIS A 100 -12.78 -14.67 -1.86
CA HIS A 100 -12.05 -13.87 -2.84
C HIS A 100 -10.85 -14.67 -3.33
N THR A 101 -10.81 -14.96 -4.62
CA THR A 101 -9.69 -15.61 -5.27
C THR A 101 -8.91 -14.57 -6.06
N PHE A 102 -7.67 -14.34 -5.67
CA PHE A 102 -6.76 -13.41 -6.36
C PHE A 102 -5.84 -14.21 -7.27
N THR A 103 -5.72 -13.76 -8.52
CA THR A 103 -4.86 -14.40 -9.53
C THR A 103 -3.99 -13.37 -10.22
N LEU A 104 -2.80 -13.80 -10.66
CA LEU A 104 -1.89 -12.94 -11.41
C LEU A 104 -2.51 -12.61 -12.78
N LEU A 105 -2.58 -11.32 -13.07
CA LEU A 105 -3.03 -10.81 -14.37
C LEU A 105 -1.80 -10.69 -15.29
N GLU A 106 -1.80 -11.44 -16.39
CA GLU A 106 -0.69 -11.45 -17.36
C GLU A 106 -0.74 -10.30 -18.38
N SER A 107 -1.40 -9.20 -18.03
CA SER A 107 -1.52 -8.04 -18.91
C SER A 107 -0.93 -6.78 -18.27
N ASN A 108 -0.61 -5.76 -19.08
CA ASN A 108 -0.08 -4.47 -18.60
C ASN A 108 -1.12 -3.60 -17.89
N THR A 109 -2.35 -4.08 -17.74
CA THR A 109 -3.49 -3.31 -17.21
C THR A 109 -3.76 -3.61 -15.74
N HIS A 110 -2.71 -3.76 -14.93
CA HIS A 110 -2.87 -3.93 -13.48
C HIS A 110 -3.63 -2.73 -12.89
N PRO A 111 -4.56 -2.98 -11.97
CA PRO A 111 -5.24 -1.95 -11.23
C PRO A 111 -4.25 -1.08 -10.45
N THR A 112 -4.54 0.21 -10.37
CA THR A 112 -3.77 1.16 -9.58
C THR A 112 -4.60 1.66 -8.41
N LEU A 113 -3.91 2.15 -7.40
CA LEU A 113 -4.50 2.67 -6.18
C LEU A 113 -4.32 4.18 -6.09
N THR A 114 -5.22 4.82 -5.37
CA THR A 114 -4.99 6.15 -4.81
C THR A 114 -4.71 5.98 -3.33
N ILE A 115 -3.57 6.46 -2.87
CA ILE A 115 -3.25 6.53 -1.44
C ILE A 115 -3.68 7.91 -0.94
N GLY A 116 -4.47 7.94 0.12
CA GLY A 116 -4.85 9.17 0.80
C GLY A 116 -4.12 9.32 2.11
N THR A 117 -3.57 10.49 2.35
CA THR A 117 -3.05 10.86 3.67
C THR A 117 -3.84 12.02 4.21
N SER A 118 -4.12 12.01 5.49
CA SER A 118 -4.77 13.12 6.17
C SER A 118 -4.06 13.43 7.48
N SER A 119 -3.88 14.69 7.76
CA SER A 119 -3.28 15.17 9.00
C SER A 119 -3.90 16.52 9.38
N PRO A 120 -3.73 16.99 10.62
CA PRO A 120 -4.17 18.32 11.03
C PRO A 120 -3.53 19.47 10.25
N LEU A 121 -2.41 19.22 9.56
CA LEU A 121 -1.69 20.19 8.72
C LEU A 121 -2.20 20.23 7.28
N GLY A 122 -2.89 19.19 6.84
CA GLY A 122 -3.41 19.08 5.49
C GLY A 122 -3.62 17.63 5.08
N SER A 123 -4.29 17.47 3.96
CA SER A 123 -4.59 16.16 3.38
C SER A 123 -4.12 16.11 1.93
N SER A 124 -3.63 14.96 1.51
CA SER A 124 -3.14 14.74 0.15
C SER A 124 -3.64 13.41 -0.41
N SER A 125 -3.81 13.37 -1.72
CA SER A 125 -4.07 12.17 -2.49
C SER A 125 -2.90 11.89 -3.42
N TYR A 126 -2.50 10.65 -3.51
CA TYR A 126 -1.39 10.18 -4.36
C TYR A 126 -1.96 9.19 -5.38
N PRO A 127 -2.34 9.68 -6.56
CA PRO A 127 -2.88 8.82 -7.62
C PRO A 127 -1.78 8.01 -8.29
N LEU A 128 -2.21 6.98 -9.05
CA LEU A 128 -1.32 6.04 -9.74
C LEU A 128 -0.37 5.30 -8.79
N ALA A 129 -0.82 4.97 -7.59
CA ALA A 129 -0.02 4.18 -6.69
C ALA A 129 0.04 2.72 -7.17
N MET A 130 1.25 2.25 -7.42
CA MET A 130 1.58 0.89 -7.84
C MET A 130 2.42 0.23 -6.77
N ILE A 131 2.18 -1.05 -6.55
CA ILE A 131 2.93 -1.85 -5.58
C ILE A 131 4.20 -2.38 -6.24
N GLU A 132 5.35 -2.15 -5.60
CA GLU A 132 6.63 -2.72 -6.01
C GLU A 132 6.89 -4.06 -5.33
N SER A 133 6.60 -4.13 -4.03
CA SER A 133 6.68 -5.37 -3.23
C SER A 133 5.70 -5.33 -2.08
N MET A 134 5.34 -6.50 -1.60
CA MET A 134 4.48 -6.68 -0.44
C MET A 134 5.01 -7.85 0.37
N ASP A 135 5.33 -7.60 1.63
CA ASP A 135 5.84 -8.58 2.58
C ASP A 135 4.77 -8.85 3.62
N LEU A 136 4.46 -10.11 3.84
CA LEU A 136 3.56 -10.59 4.89
C LEU A 136 4.40 -11.33 5.92
N ASN A 137 4.35 -10.92 7.17
CA ASN A 137 5.09 -11.56 8.24
C ASN A 137 4.14 -12.07 9.33
N ALA A 138 4.32 -13.33 9.70
CA ALA A 138 3.59 -13.99 10.77
C ALA A 138 4.56 -14.70 11.70
N GLU A 139 4.56 -14.32 12.97
CA GLU A 139 5.33 -14.96 14.03
C GLU A 139 4.39 -15.68 14.99
N VAL A 140 4.84 -16.82 15.53
CA VAL A 140 4.05 -17.60 16.49
C VAL A 140 3.70 -16.76 17.72
N GLY A 141 2.41 -16.73 18.06
CA GLY A 141 1.90 -15.90 19.16
C GLY A 141 1.80 -14.40 18.85
N GLY A 142 2.19 -13.97 17.63
CA GLY A 142 2.13 -12.61 17.18
C GLY A 142 0.89 -12.28 16.35
N LYS A 143 0.94 -11.11 15.72
CA LYS A 143 -0.05 -10.62 14.77
C LYS A 143 0.47 -10.84 13.35
N LEU A 144 -0.45 -11.00 12.39
CA LEU A 144 -0.08 -10.92 10.99
C LEU A 144 0.17 -9.45 10.62
N THR A 145 1.35 -9.16 10.12
CA THR A 145 1.74 -7.83 9.69
C THR A 145 1.98 -7.78 8.18
N VAL A 146 1.78 -6.63 7.60
CA VAL A 146 2.02 -6.37 6.18
C VAL A 146 2.91 -5.14 6.04
N SER A 147 3.82 -5.20 5.09
CA SER A 147 4.64 -4.07 4.65
C SER A 147 4.52 -3.96 3.14
N VAL A 148 4.02 -2.83 2.65
CA VAL A 148 3.76 -2.61 1.22
C VAL A 148 4.63 -1.47 0.74
N LYS A 149 5.51 -1.75 -0.21
CA LYS A 149 6.32 -0.74 -0.89
C LYS A 149 5.59 -0.25 -2.11
N LEU A 150 5.42 1.06 -2.20
CA LEU A 150 4.58 1.73 -3.18
C LEU A 150 5.36 2.84 -3.90
N ARG A 151 4.96 3.06 -5.15
CA ARG A 151 5.37 4.22 -5.93
C ARG A 151 4.15 4.86 -6.59
N SER A 152 4.05 6.19 -6.56
CA SER A 152 2.95 6.94 -7.15
C SER A 152 3.40 8.22 -7.84
N LYS A 153 2.45 8.92 -8.46
CA LYS A 153 2.65 10.32 -8.82
C LYS A 153 2.83 11.17 -7.57
N LYS A 154 3.33 12.40 -7.75
CA LYS A 154 3.37 13.43 -6.70
C LYS A 154 2.01 13.60 -6.05
N GLY A 155 2.00 13.87 -4.75
CA GLY A 155 0.79 14.17 -4.00
C GLY A 155 0.08 15.43 -4.48
N GLU A 156 -1.24 15.35 -4.51
CA GLU A 156 -2.15 16.46 -4.80
C GLU A 156 -2.92 16.82 -3.54
N THR A 157 -3.13 18.09 -3.29
CA THR A 157 -3.97 18.55 -2.16
C THR A 157 -5.37 17.96 -2.29
N ALA A 158 -5.90 17.44 -1.20
CA ALA A 158 -7.22 16.82 -1.14
C ALA A 158 -7.91 17.11 0.18
N THR A 159 -9.20 16.84 0.23
CA THR A 159 -9.98 16.82 1.48
C THR A 159 -10.52 15.43 1.66
N HIS A 160 -10.28 14.85 2.84
CA HIS A 160 -10.73 13.51 3.17
C HIS A 160 -11.59 13.51 4.42
N THR A 161 -12.64 12.70 4.40
CA THR A 161 -13.38 12.32 5.60
C THR A 161 -12.85 10.98 6.08
N VAL A 162 -12.18 10.97 7.23
CA VAL A 162 -11.58 9.76 7.79
C VAL A 162 -12.61 9.00 8.59
N GLN A 163 -12.80 7.73 8.25
CA GLN A 163 -13.68 6.83 8.98
C GLN A 163 -13.04 5.44 9.08
N TYR A 164 -12.66 5.04 10.29
CA TYR A 164 -12.20 3.69 10.55
C TYR A 164 -13.35 2.71 10.67
N GLN A 165 -13.13 1.49 10.20
CA GLN A 165 -14.05 0.37 10.41
C GLN A 165 -13.64 -0.38 11.68
N ASP A 166 -14.62 -0.82 12.48
CA ASP A 166 -14.38 -1.67 13.64
C ASP A 166 -14.24 -3.12 13.14
N GLU A 167 -13.02 -3.59 13.01
CA GLU A 167 -12.71 -4.92 12.53
C GLU A 167 -11.55 -5.54 13.32
N LYS A 168 -11.52 -6.87 13.37
CA LYS A 168 -10.47 -7.60 14.06
C LYS A 168 -9.32 -7.91 13.11
N TRP A 169 -8.09 -7.73 13.59
CA TRP A 169 -6.88 -8.12 12.85
C TRP A 169 -6.68 -9.63 12.84
N PHE A 170 -5.93 -10.12 11.87
CA PHE A 170 -5.53 -11.51 11.83
C PHE A 170 -4.45 -11.80 12.88
N VAL A 171 -4.60 -12.94 13.57
CA VAL A 171 -3.62 -13.45 14.53
C VAL A 171 -2.93 -14.68 13.96
N ALA A 172 -1.62 -14.79 14.19
CA ALA A 172 -0.80 -15.83 13.60
C ALA A 172 -1.16 -17.25 14.07
N ASN A 173 -1.75 -17.42 15.25
CA ASN A 173 -2.19 -18.72 15.74
C ASN A 173 -3.35 -19.35 14.94
N MET A 174 -4.04 -18.55 14.11
CA MET A 174 -5.08 -19.04 13.20
C MET A 174 -4.51 -19.45 11.83
N LEU A 175 -3.25 -19.13 11.56
CA LEU A 175 -2.60 -19.47 10.30
C LEU A 175 -2.28 -20.97 10.25
N LYS A 176 -2.72 -21.62 9.18
CA LYS A 176 -2.39 -23.00 8.86
C LYS A 176 -1.63 -23.02 7.55
N VAL A 177 -0.49 -23.68 7.55
CA VAL A 177 0.34 -23.82 6.35
C VAL A 177 0.32 -25.29 5.90
N PHE A 178 0.01 -25.46 4.63
CA PHE A 178 -0.02 -26.77 3.98
C PHE A 178 0.99 -26.78 2.84
N LEU A 179 1.74 -27.84 2.72
CA LEU A 179 2.67 -28.06 1.62
C LEU A 179 2.27 -29.31 0.85
N ALA A 180 2.18 -29.19 -0.47
CA ALA A 180 1.90 -30.32 -1.36
C ALA A 180 2.62 -30.14 -2.70
N ASP A 181 2.96 -31.23 -3.36
CA ASP A 181 3.63 -31.23 -4.67
C ASP A 181 2.74 -30.69 -5.80
N THR A 182 1.42 -30.78 -5.61
CA THR A 182 0.43 -30.30 -6.58
C THR A 182 -0.78 -29.69 -5.87
N VAL A 183 -1.44 -28.72 -6.51
CA VAL A 183 -2.65 -28.07 -5.98
C VAL A 183 -3.75 -29.06 -5.65
N ALA A 184 -3.90 -30.13 -6.43
CA ALA A 184 -4.90 -31.17 -6.18
C ALA A 184 -4.69 -31.94 -4.86
N LYS A 185 -3.44 -32.07 -4.42
CA LYS A 185 -3.09 -32.74 -3.16
C LYS A 185 -3.14 -31.81 -1.95
N LEU A 186 -3.28 -30.51 -2.14
CA LEU A 186 -3.21 -29.51 -1.07
C LEU A 186 -4.29 -29.72 0.01
N ASN A 187 -5.51 -30.11 -0.39
CA ASN A 187 -6.61 -30.36 0.53
C ASN A 187 -6.40 -31.59 1.44
N ALA A 188 -5.54 -32.52 1.03
CA ALA A 188 -5.19 -33.71 1.78
C ALA A 188 -3.85 -33.57 2.51
N ALA A 189 -3.14 -32.47 2.33
CA ALA A 189 -1.85 -32.22 2.94
C ALA A 189 -1.99 -31.99 4.46
N GLN A 190 -0.96 -32.40 5.19
CA GLN A 190 -0.90 -32.16 6.63
C GLN A 190 -0.46 -30.72 6.92
N ASN A 191 -1.02 -30.15 7.98
CA ASN A 191 -0.60 -28.85 8.48
C ASN A 191 0.83 -28.92 9.01
N ILE A 192 1.67 -27.98 8.58
CA ILE A 192 3.04 -27.85 9.01
C ILE A 192 3.12 -26.79 10.11
N CYS A 193 3.71 -27.15 11.25
CA CYS A 193 4.04 -26.19 12.30
C CYS A 193 5.27 -25.37 11.87
N LEU A 194 5.11 -24.06 11.72
CA LEU A 194 6.19 -23.13 11.41
C LEU A 194 6.38 -22.16 12.58
N GLN A 195 7.64 -21.78 12.84
CA GLN A 195 7.94 -20.74 13.83
C GLN A 195 7.67 -19.34 13.31
N SER A 196 7.94 -19.10 12.03
CA SER A 196 7.66 -17.83 11.36
C SER A 196 7.50 -18.02 9.86
N ILE A 197 6.81 -17.08 9.22
CA ILE A 197 6.70 -16.96 7.75
C ILE A 197 6.98 -15.51 7.41
N THR A 198 7.88 -15.30 6.47
CA THR A 198 8.20 -14.00 5.88
C THR A 198 8.02 -14.06 4.39
#